data_658699b9b96b43ffb436c1c0bf55369a
#
_entry.id   658699b9b96b43ffb436c1c0bf55369a
#
_cell.length_a   1.000
_cell.length_b   1.000
_cell.length_c   1.000
_cell.angle_alpha   90.00
_cell.angle_beta   90.00
_cell.angle_gamma   90.00
#
_symmetry.space_group_name_H-M   'P 1'
#
loop_
_entity.id
_entity.type
_entity.pdbx_description
1 polymer ?
#
loop_
_entity_poly.entity_id
_entity_poly.type
_entity_poly.pdbx_seq_one_letter_code
_entity_poly.pdbx_strand_id
1 'polypeptide(L)'
;GLRIERERLAPLRARATHVFDTTHLSVHELRRAVVATFGPASPHAPHMAVRIVSFGFKYGAPVDADLVFDVRFLENPYFVPELRPLAGTDPRVAGFVLNLPETQPFLEKVLDLLRFTLPKYEREGKSYLTVAIGCTGGRHRSVALSEVIGRALNAQVVHRDVAREHGHAINAAPASATGPYSASAAVEHALALSPLPQPVSGDGGGPSGASR
;
A
#
# COMPACT_ATOMS: atom_id res chain seq x y z
N GLY A 1 19.19 14.52 34.13
CA GLY A 1 18.49 13.78 33.06
C GLY A 1 17.02 13.57 33.37
N LEU A 2 16.62 12.41 33.87
CA LEU A 2 15.21 11.94 33.99
C LEU A 2 14.30 12.85 34.83
N ARG A 3 14.82 13.52 35.89
CA ARG A 3 14.02 14.43 36.72
C ARG A 3 13.59 15.68 35.93
N ILE A 4 14.50 16.28 35.19
CA ILE A 4 14.24 17.46 34.35
C ILE A 4 13.27 17.10 33.22
N GLU A 5 13.40 15.92 32.64
CA GLU A 5 12.50 15.45 31.61
C GLU A 5 11.09 15.23 32.15
N ARG A 6 10.92 14.60 33.30
CA ARG A 6 9.61 14.45 33.98
C ARG A 6 8.95 15.79 34.29
N GLU A 7 9.72 16.78 34.78
CA GLU A 7 9.22 18.11 35.03
C GLU A 7 8.74 18.82 33.75
N ARG A 8 9.47 18.65 32.63
CA ARG A 8 9.09 19.21 31.33
C ARG A 8 7.86 18.49 30.72
N LEU A 9 7.68 17.20 30.98
CA LEU A 9 6.55 16.43 30.49
C LEU A 9 5.29 16.54 31.38
N ALA A 10 5.40 17.07 32.60
CA ALA A 10 4.27 17.20 33.51
C ALA A 10 3.06 17.96 32.92
N PRO A 11 3.23 19.09 32.20
CA PRO A 11 2.10 19.77 31.56
C PRO A 11 1.43 18.96 30.46
N LEU A 12 2.20 18.15 29.69
CA LEU A 12 1.65 17.24 28.67
C LEU A 12 0.87 16.11 29.32
N ARG A 13 1.40 15.52 30.39
CA ARG A 13 0.73 14.46 31.14
C ARG A 13 -0.59 14.92 31.75
N ALA A 14 -0.66 16.16 32.25
CA ALA A 14 -1.88 16.75 32.80
C ALA A 14 -2.98 16.98 31.75
N ARG A 15 -2.61 17.13 30.47
CA ARG A 15 -3.52 17.35 29.35
C ARG A 15 -3.79 16.09 28.53
N ALA A 16 -3.08 15.00 28.79
CA ALA A 16 -3.25 13.76 28.07
C ALA A 16 -4.59 13.10 28.42
N THR A 17 -5.33 12.68 27.42
CA THR A 17 -6.57 11.89 27.59
C THR A 17 -6.28 10.46 28.04
N HIS A 18 -5.13 9.92 27.62
CA HIS A 18 -4.68 8.56 27.97
C HIS A 18 -3.19 8.57 28.29
N VAL A 19 -2.82 7.84 29.31
CA VAL A 19 -1.42 7.63 29.74
C VAL A 19 -1.22 6.14 29.94
N PHE A 20 -0.28 5.54 29.19
CA PHE A 20 0.10 4.14 29.36
C PHE A 20 1.37 4.06 30.21
N ASP A 21 1.29 3.36 31.35
CA ASP A 21 2.48 2.97 32.10
C ASP A 21 3.06 1.71 31.48
N THR A 22 4.21 1.82 30.84
CA THR A 22 4.86 0.72 30.13
C THR A 22 5.85 -0.07 30.99
N THR A 23 5.98 0.26 32.29
CA THR A 23 7.00 -0.30 33.18
C THR A 23 6.98 -1.84 33.23
N HIS A 24 5.80 -2.44 33.15
CA HIS A 24 5.61 -3.88 33.23
C HIS A 24 4.97 -4.49 32.00
N LEU A 25 4.80 -3.70 30.93
CA LEU A 25 4.19 -4.18 29.69
C LEU A 25 5.26 -4.73 28.75
N SER A 26 5.05 -5.93 28.25
CA SER A 26 5.73 -6.39 27.05
C SER A 26 5.25 -5.58 25.82
N VAL A 27 6.02 -5.61 24.73
CA VAL A 27 5.66 -4.96 23.45
C VAL A 27 4.28 -5.39 22.97
N HIS A 28 3.95 -6.68 23.13
CA HIS A 28 2.66 -7.23 22.73
C HIS A 28 1.49 -6.74 23.62
N GLU A 29 1.73 -6.57 24.92
CA GLU A 29 0.71 -6.04 25.84
C GLU A 29 0.46 -4.56 25.61
N LEU A 30 1.53 -3.77 25.42
CA LEU A 30 1.39 -2.35 25.07
C LEU A 30 0.60 -2.20 23.78
N ARG A 31 0.93 -2.98 22.75
CA ARG A 31 0.20 -2.95 21.48
C ARG A 31 -1.29 -3.26 21.67
N ARG A 32 -1.62 -4.31 22.42
CA ARG A 32 -3.02 -4.67 22.75
C ARG A 32 -3.74 -3.54 23.47
N ALA A 33 -3.09 -2.92 24.46
CA ALA A 33 -3.65 -1.79 25.20
C ALA A 33 -3.93 -0.57 24.30
N VAL A 34 -2.99 -0.23 23.42
CA VAL A 34 -3.16 0.87 22.44
C VAL A 34 -4.29 0.56 21.45
N VAL A 35 -4.33 -0.64 20.90
CA VAL A 35 -5.40 -1.08 19.97
C VAL A 35 -6.76 -1.10 20.67
N ALA A 36 -6.83 -1.56 21.92
CA ALA A 36 -8.07 -1.56 22.69
C ALA A 36 -8.58 -0.14 22.97
N THR A 37 -7.67 0.83 23.12
CA THR A 37 -8.03 2.22 23.46
C THR A 37 -8.36 3.06 22.23
N PHE A 38 -7.61 2.89 21.13
CA PHE A 38 -7.69 3.76 19.95
C PHE A 38 -8.01 3.01 18.66
N GLY A 39 -8.07 1.69 18.72
CA GLY A 39 -8.38 0.87 17.56
C GLY A 39 -9.81 1.08 17.07
N PRO A 40 -10.10 0.67 15.84
CA PRO A 40 -11.44 0.80 15.27
C PRO A 40 -12.45 0.02 16.12
N ALA A 41 -13.64 0.61 16.31
CA ALA A 41 -14.72 0.02 17.09
C ALA A 41 -15.28 -1.27 16.48
N SER A 42 -14.87 -1.63 15.26
CA SER A 42 -15.29 -2.86 14.59
C SER A 42 -14.21 -3.95 14.69
N PRO A 43 -14.55 -5.14 15.17
CA PRO A 43 -13.63 -6.29 15.21
C PRO A 43 -13.21 -6.76 13.80
N HIS A 44 -13.83 -6.23 12.74
CA HIS A 44 -13.54 -6.57 11.34
C HIS A 44 -12.74 -5.49 10.59
N ALA A 45 -12.35 -4.39 11.25
CA ALA A 45 -11.49 -3.42 10.60
C ALA A 45 -10.08 -4.01 10.42
N PRO A 46 -9.43 -3.80 9.27
CA PRO A 46 -8.08 -4.31 9.04
C PRO A 46 -7.14 -3.72 10.10
N HIS A 47 -6.46 -4.60 10.84
CA HIS A 47 -5.51 -4.19 11.88
C HIS A 47 -4.17 -3.72 11.31
N MET A 48 -3.90 -4.00 10.03
CA MET A 48 -2.67 -3.62 9.35
C MET A 48 -2.97 -2.64 8.20
N ALA A 49 -2.35 -1.46 8.27
CA ALA A 49 -2.42 -0.49 7.18
C ALA A 49 -1.43 -0.85 6.07
N VAL A 50 -1.94 -1.08 4.87
CA VAL A 50 -1.12 -1.36 3.67
C VAL A 50 -0.96 -0.07 2.87
N ARG A 51 0.28 0.24 2.48
CA ARG A 51 0.63 1.38 1.64
C ARG A 51 1.42 0.91 0.43
N ILE A 52 1.02 1.36 -0.75
CA ILE A 52 1.73 1.14 -2.01
C ILE A 52 2.49 2.41 -2.36
N VAL A 53 3.80 2.31 -2.60
CA VAL A 53 4.65 3.47 -2.92
C VAL A 53 5.28 3.27 -4.29
N SER A 54 4.96 4.14 -5.25
CA SER A 54 5.72 4.18 -6.50
C SER A 54 6.98 5.03 -6.33
N PHE A 55 8.11 4.55 -6.89
CA PHE A 55 9.39 5.24 -6.79
C PHE A 55 10.29 5.08 -8.02
N GLY A 56 11.30 5.92 -8.13
CA GLY A 56 12.36 5.82 -9.12
C GLY A 56 13.67 5.34 -8.52
N PHE A 57 14.23 4.25 -9.06
CA PHE A 57 15.52 3.71 -8.60
C PHE A 57 16.66 4.74 -8.67
N LYS A 58 16.59 5.71 -9.59
CA LYS A 58 17.60 6.80 -9.67
C LYS A 58 17.62 7.70 -8.42
N TYR A 59 16.55 7.66 -7.61
CA TYR A 59 16.47 8.42 -6.35
C TYR A 59 16.60 7.53 -5.10
N GLY A 60 17.02 6.28 -5.29
CA GLY A 60 17.13 5.27 -4.23
C GLY A 60 15.81 4.60 -3.90
N ALA A 61 15.87 3.36 -3.40
CA ALA A 61 14.73 2.65 -2.88
C ALA A 61 14.23 3.30 -1.57
N PRO A 62 12.91 3.26 -1.26
CA PRO A 62 12.41 3.69 0.04
C PRO A 62 13.00 2.81 1.14
N VAL A 63 13.56 3.44 2.16
CA VAL A 63 14.22 2.73 3.29
C VAL A 63 13.22 2.05 4.23
N ASP A 64 11.96 2.49 4.18
CA ASP A 64 10.84 1.98 4.96
C ASP A 64 9.99 0.94 4.20
N ALA A 65 10.45 0.50 3.02
CA ALA A 65 9.75 -0.51 2.24
C ALA A 65 10.01 -1.93 2.80
N ASP A 66 8.93 -2.66 3.05
CA ASP A 66 8.98 -4.07 3.45
C ASP A 66 9.16 -5.01 2.26
N LEU A 67 8.52 -4.65 1.14
CA LEU A 67 8.60 -5.39 -0.12
C LEU A 67 8.92 -4.40 -1.24
N VAL A 68 9.82 -4.79 -2.14
CA VAL A 68 10.22 -3.96 -3.29
C VAL A 68 10.10 -4.79 -4.56
N PHE A 69 9.34 -4.29 -5.53
CA PHE A 69 9.21 -4.87 -6.86
C PHE A 69 9.82 -3.96 -7.91
N ASP A 70 10.71 -4.51 -8.72
CA ASP A 70 11.34 -3.81 -9.84
C ASP A 70 10.55 -4.07 -11.13
N VAL A 71 10.02 -3.02 -11.74
CA VAL A 71 9.27 -3.10 -13.00
C VAL A 71 10.00 -2.47 -14.18
N ARG A 72 11.34 -2.38 -14.11
CA ARG A 72 12.16 -1.83 -15.20
C ARG A 72 12.25 -2.74 -16.42
N PHE A 73 11.92 -4.01 -16.28
CA PHE A 73 11.83 -4.97 -17.39
C PHE A 73 10.71 -4.66 -18.38
N LEU A 74 9.67 -3.94 -17.96
CA LEU A 74 8.58 -3.49 -18.83
C LEU A 74 9.10 -2.41 -19.81
N GLU A 75 8.51 -2.36 -21.01
CA GLU A 75 8.81 -1.32 -21.99
C GLU A 75 8.57 0.07 -21.40
N ASN A 76 9.46 1.01 -21.78
CA ASN A 76 9.49 2.33 -21.14
C ASN A 76 8.69 3.36 -21.95
N PRO A 77 7.54 3.88 -21.47
CA PRO A 77 6.77 4.92 -22.14
C PRO A 77 7.55 6.19 -22.45
N TYR A 78 8.67 6.42 -21.79
CA TYR A 78 9.57 7.57 -22.03
C TYR A 78 10.07 7.64 -23.49
N PHE A 79 10.20 6.51 -24.18
CA PHE A 79 10.63 6.47 -25.59
C PHE A 79 9.52 6.76 -26.58
N VAL A 80 8.27 6.85 -26.13
CA VAL A 80 7.12 7.29 -26.93
C VAL A 80 6.95 8.80 -26.72
N PRO A 81 7.19 9.66 -27.75
CA PRO A 81 7.22 11.12 -27.57
C PRO A 81 5.95 11.68 -26.91
N GLU A 82 4.79 11.17 -27.28
CA GLU A 82 3.47 11.62 -26.79
C GLU A 82 3.20 11.22 -25.34
N LEU A 83 3.85 10.15 -24.86
CA LEU A 83 3.68 9.64 -23.49
C LEU A 83 4.75 10.18 -22.52
N ARG A 84 5.91 10.59 -23.05
CA ARG A 84 7.05 11.07 -22.26
C ARG A 84 6.72 12.15 -21.23
N PRO A 85 5.96 13.21 -21.56
CA PRO A 85 5.65 14.29 -20.60
C PRO A 85 4.62 13.89 -19.54
N LEU A 86 3.88 12.81 -19.77
CA LEU A 86 2.75 12.38 -18.95
C LEU A 86 3.21 11.57 -17.75
N ALA A 87 2.32 11.40 -16.76
CA ALA A 87 2.55 10.50 -15.63
C ALA A 87 1.81 9.17 -15.83
N GLY A 88 2.16 8.15 -15.06
CA GLY A 88 1.48 6.85 -15.09
C GLY A 88 0.01 6.87 -14.64
N THR A 89 -0.44 7.98 -14.05
CA THR A 89 -1.85 8.25 -13.75
C THR A 89 -2.66 8.72 -14.97
N ASP A 90 -1.98 9.17 -16.05
CA ASP A 90 -2.65 9.51 -17.31
C ASP A 90 -3.16 8.23 -17.99
N PRO A 91 -4.43 8.17 -18.43
CA PRO A 91 -5.00 6.96 -19.03
C PRO A 91 -4.23 6.41 -20.24
N ARG A 92 -3.56 7.28 -21.01
CA ARG A 92 -2.74 6.89 -22.18
C ARG A 92 -1.50 6.13 -21.74
N VAL A 93 -0.80 6.62 -20.71
CA VAL A 93 0.38 5.94 -20.14
C VAL A 93 -0.03 4.66 -19.42
N ALA A 94 -1.09 4.72 -18.61
CA ALA A 94 -1.64 3.54 -17.96
C ALA A 94 -2.03 2.48 -18.98
N GLY A 95 -2.76 2.84 -20.04
CA GLY A 95 -3.15 1.95 -21.12
C GLY A 95 -1.94 1.34 -21.83
N PHE A 96 -0.92 2.12 -22.15
CA PHE A 96 0.33 1.61 -22.74
C PHE A 96 0.97 0.55 -21.83
N VAL A 97 1.20 0.87 -20.55
CA VAL A 97 1.88 -0.02 -19.61
C VAL A 97 1.06 -1.28 -19.30
N LEU A 98 -0.25 -1.15 -19.10
CA LEU A 98 -1.12 -2.25 -18.69
C LEU A 98 -1.42 -3.24 -19.83
N ASN A 99 -1.29 -2.82 -21.09
CA ASN A 99 -1.47 -3.68 -22.26
C ASN A 99 -0.16 -4.37 -22.73
N LEU A 100 0.98 -4.14 -22.05
CA LEU A 100 2.20 -4.91 -22.34
C LEU A 100 2.00 -6.38 -21.97
N PRO A 101 2.52 -7.31 -22.78
CA PRO A 101 2.30 -8.76 -22.58
C PRO A 101 2.73 -9.25 -21.20
N GLU A 102 3.79 -8.67 -20.64
CA GLU A 102 4.37 -9.08 -19.36
C GLU A 102 3.63 -8.50 -18.15
N THR A 103 2.84 -7.42 -18.34
CA THR A 103 2.26 -6.68 -17.22
C THR A 103 1.18 -7.48 -16.52
N GLN A 104 0.25 -8.11 -17.24
CA GLN A 104 -0.83 -8.88 -16.62
C GLN A 104 -0.30 -10.10 -15.84
N PRO A 105 0.58 -10.95 -16.43
CA PRO A 105 1.18 -12.05 -15.67
C PRO A 105 1.98 -11.60 -14.44
N PHE A 106 2.62 -10.44 -14.50
CA PHE A 106 3.32 -9.88 -13.35
C PHE A 106 2.34 -9.44 -12.24
N LEU A 107 1.28 -8.70 -12.60
CA LEU A 107 0.27 -8.25 -11.64
C LEU A 107 -0.42 -9.43 -10.95
N GLU A 108 -0.78 -10.48 -11.68
CA GLU A 108 -1.36 -11.72 -11.13
C GLU A 108 -0.45 -12.29 -10.03
N LYS A 109 0.82 -12.53 -10.37
CA LYS A 109 1.80 -13.11 -9.42
C LYS A 109 2.02 -12.23 -8.20
N VAL A 110 2.13 -10.91 -8.37
CA VAL A 110 2.31 -9.97 -7.26
C VAL A 110 1.07 -9.93 -6.36
N LEU A 111 -0.12 -9.86 -6.95
CA LEU A 111 -1.37 -9.85 -6.19
C LEU A 111 -1.60 -11.16 -5.44
N ASP A 112 -1.31 -12.30 -6.04
CA ASP A 112 -1.38 -13.61 -5.39
C ASP A 112 -0.41 -13.70 -4.22
N LEU A 113 0.84 -13.26 -4.42
CA LEU A 113 1.84 -13.22 -3.35
C LEU A 113 1.37 -12.31 -2.19
N LEU A 114 0.89 -11.11 -2.50
CA LEU A 114 0.42 -10.17 -1.49
C LEU A 114 -0.81 -10.71 -0.75
N ARG A 115 -1.80 -11.24 -1.43
CA ARG A 115 -2.99 -11.87 -0.82
C ARG A 115 -2.62 -13.03 0.10
N PHE A 116 -1.62 -13.82 -0.29
CA PHE A 116 -1.11 -14.91 0.54
C PHE A 116 -0.36 -14.41 1.78
N THR A 117 0.44 -13.35 1.66
CA THR A 117 1.34 -12.90 2.73
C THR A 117 0.70 -11.91 3.69
N LEU A 118 -0.20 -11.02 3.23
CA LEU A 118 -0.82 -9.98 4.06
C LEU A 118 -1.47 -10.53 5.34
N PRO A 119 -2.29 -11.60 5.32
CA PRO A 119 -2.88 -12.13 6.55
C PRO A 119 -1.85 -12.74 7.50
N LYS A 120 -0.67 -13.14 6.99
CA LYS A 120 0.41 -13.70 7.80
C LYS A 120 1.17 -12.58 8.53
N TYR A 121 1.48 -11.48 7.84
CA TYR A 121 2.06 -10.29 8.45
C TYR A 121 1.15 -9.69 9.54
N GLU A 122 -0.15 -9.66 9.28
CA GLU A 122 -1.12 -9.19 10.27
C GLU A 122 -1.14 -10.07 11.52
N ARG A 123 -1.11 -11.40 11.37
CA ARG A 123 -1.03 -12.35 12.49
C ARG A 123 0.28 -12.21 13.29
N GLU A 124 1.39 -11.93 12.64
CA GLU A 124 2.68 -11.61 13.28
C GLU A 124 2.63 -10.29 14.06
N GLY A 125 1.56 -9.54 13.91
CA GLY A 125 1.38 -8.30 14.64
C GLY A 125 1.90 -7.06 13.93
N LYS A 126 2.20 -7.12 12.62
CA LYS A 126 2.60 -5.96 11.85
C LYS A 126 1.43 -4.98 11.73
N SER A 127 1.66 -3.70 12.05
CA SER A 127 0.62 -2.65 12.01
C SER A 127 0.64 -1.86 10.71
N TYR A 128 1.80 -1.82 10.04
CA TYR A 128 2.00 -1.13 8.76
C TYR A 128 2.79 -2.02 7.82
N LEU A 129 2.42 -2.04 6.56
CA LEU A 129 3.18 -2.70 5.50
C LEU A 129 3.34 -1.73 4.32
N THR A 130 4.58 -1.50 3.91
CA THR A 130 4.90 -0.69 2.73
C THR A 130 5.38 -1.57 1.59
N VAL A 131 4.63 -1.59 0.50
CA VAL A 131 5.01 -2.25 -0.76
C VAL A 131 5.47 -1.19 -1.74
N ALA A 132 6.72 -1.25 -2.17
CA ALA A 132 7.31 -0.29 -3.09
C ALA A 132 7.41 -0.87 -4.51
N ILE A 133 6.94 -0.12 -5.50
CA ILE A 133 7.03 -0.45 -6.92
C ILE A 133 8.01 0.52 -7.59
N GLY A 134 9.10 0.01 -8.15
CA GLY A 134 10.19 0.81 -8.68
C GLY A 134 10.34 0.72 -10.20
N CYS A 135 10.41 1.87 -10.88
CA CYS A 135 10.92 1.97 -12.24
C CYS A 135 12.12 2.92 -12.30
N THR A 136 12.66 3.25 -13.47
CA THR A 136 13.87 4.07 -13.56
C THR A 136 13.69 5.46 -12.92
N GLY A 137 12.66 6.21 -13.35
CA GLY A 137 12.42 7.58 -12.89
C GLY A 137 11.25 7.73 -11.90
N GLY A 138 10.45 6.69 -11.66
CA GLY A 138 9.30 6.78 -10.74
C GLY A 138 8.09 7.52 -11.28
N ARG A 139 7.99 7.70 -12.61
CA ARG A 139 6.96 8.56 -13.23
C ARG A 139 5.88 7.78 -14.01
N HIS A 140 6.25 6.74 -14.74
CA HIS A 140 5.36 6.04 -15.67
C HIS A 140 4.95 4.65 -15.16
N ARG A 141 5.78 3.63 -15.39
CA ARG A 141 5.49 2.20 -15.12
C ARG A 141 5.14 1.93 -13.66
N SER A 142 5.99 2.37 -12.74
CA SER A 142 5.75 2.18 -11.30
C SER A 142 4.47 2.85 -10.82
N VAL A 143 4.14 4.04 -11.34
CA VAL A 143 2.90 4.76 -11.02
C VAL A 143 1.69 3.98 -11.51
N ALA A 144 1.67 3.58 -12.79
CA ALA A 144 0.54 2.83 -13.37
C ALA A 144 0.26 1.52 -12.62
N LEU A 145 1.31 0.73 -12.31
CA LEU A 145 1.14 -0.53 -11.58
C LEU A 145 0.73 -0.30 -10.11
N SER A 146 1.29 0.72 -9.46
CA SER A 146 0.91 1.06 -8.08
C SER A 146 -0.58 1.40 -7.95
N GLU A 147 -1.15 2.11 -8.92
CA GLU A 147 -2.58 2.41 -8.96
C GLU A 147 -3.44 1.16 -9.05
N VAL A 148 -3.06 0.18 -9.90
CA VAL A 148 -3.80 -1.09 -10.04
C VAL A 148 -3.69 -1.93 -8.76
N ILE A 149 -2.48 -2.09 -8.22
CA ILE A 149 -2.24 -2.88 -7.02
C ILE A 149 -2.97 -2.24 -5.82
N GLY A 150 -2.88 -0.91 -5.68
CA GLY A 150 -3.56 -0.18 -4.61
C GLY A 150 -5.08 -0.36 -4.64
N ARG A 151 -5.69 -0.26 -5.81
CA ARG A 151 -7.13 -0.53 -5.99
C ARG A 151 -7.48 -1.98 -5.65
N ALA A 152 -6.73 -2.96 -6.15
CA ALA A 152 -6.99 -4.38 -5.94
C ALA A 152 -6.89 -4.80 -4.45
N LEU A 153 -6.09 -4.07 -3.66
CA LEU A 153 -5.90 -4.33 -2.23
C LEU A 153 -6.63 -3.35 -1.31
N ASN A 154 -7.38 -2.39 -1.88
CA ASN A 154 -7.99 -1.27 -1.14
C ASN A 154 -6.95 -0.56 -0.24
N ALA A 155 -5.75 -0.32 -0.77
CA ALA A 155 -4.61 0.23 -0.07
C ALA A 155 -4.34 1.69 -0.46
N GLN A 156 -3.74 2.46 0.45
CA GLN A 156 -3.30 3.82 0.14
C GLN A 156 -2.16 3.80 -0.89
N VAL A 157 -2.26 4.62 -1.93
CA VAL A 157 -1.20 4.79 -2.93
C VAL A 157 -0.50 6.13 -2.74
N VAL A 158 0.83 6.11 -2.81
CA VAL A 158 1.69 7.31 -2.73
C VAL A 158 2.71 7.28 -3.86
N HIS A 159 2.80 8.37 -4.62
CA HIS A 159 3.78 8.52 -5.69
C HIS A 159 4.92 9.42 -5.23
N ARG A 160 6.04 8.79 -4.77
CA ARG A 160 7.15 9.52 -4.15
C ARG A 160 7.88 10.46 -5.12
N ASP A 161 8.08 10.02 -6.35
CA ASP A 161 9.00 10.69 -7.29
C ASP A 161 8.32 11.21 -8.56
N VAL A 162 7.00 11.12 -8.69
CA VAL A 162 6.25 11.50 -9.89
C VAL A 162 6.49 12.94 -10.35
N ALA A 163 6.71 13.85 -9.41
CA ALA A 163 6.93 15.27 -9.68
C ALA A 163 8.41 15.68 -9.82
N ARG A 164 9.37 14.78 -9.53
CA ARG A 164 10.80 15.14 -9.44
C ARG A 164 11.48 15.44 -10.78
N GLU A 165 10.98 14.94 -11.88
CA GLU A 165 11.67 15.03 -13.19
C GLU A 165 11.40 16.31 -13.98
N HIS A 166 10.40 17.09 -13.60
CA HIS A 166 10.03 18.30 -14.34
C HIS A 166 9.85 19.46 -13.36
N GLY A 167 10.79 20.37 -13.36
CA GLY A 167 10.59 21.71 -12.81
C GLY A 167 9.59 22.56 -13.62
N HIS A 168 8.66 21.95 -14.39
CA HIS A 168 7.66 22.65 -15.19
C HIS A 168 6.33 21.88 -15.21
N ALA A 169 5.29 22.60 -14.77
CA ALA A 169 3.86 22.46 -15.05
C ALA A 169 3.15 21.14 -14.69
N ILE A 170 2.58 21.10 -13.49
CA ILE A 170 1.53 20.16 -13.06
C ILE A 170 0.14 20.66 -13.51
N ASN A 171 -0.01 21.25 -14.68
CA ASN A 171 -1.30 21.73 -15.19
C ASN A 171 -1.55 21.28 -16.62
N ALA A 172 -1.74 19.98 -16.81
CA ALA A 172 -2.43 19.48 -18.00
C ALA A 172 -3.77 18.89 -17.52
N ALA A 173 -4.87 19.53 -17.92
CA ALA A 173 -6.21 19.02 -17.73
C ALA A 173 -6.32 17.58 -18.28
N PRO A 174 -7.16 16.70 -17.69
CA PRO A 174 -7.34 15.35 -18.19
C PRO A 174 -7.89 15.40 -19.62
N ALA A 175 -7.06 14.98 -20.58
CA ALA A 175 -7.51 14.83 -21.96
C ALA A 175 -8.44 13.61 -22.05
N SER A 176 -9.55 13.78 -22.78
CA SER A 176 -10.54 12.72 -23.03
C SER A 176 -9.89 11.42 -23.51
N ALA A 177 -10.28 10.32 -22.91
CA ALA A 177 -9.72 8.98 -23.08
C ALA A 177 -10.14 8.29 -24.39
N THR A 178 -9.96 8.95 -25.54
CA THR A 178 -10.23 8.39 -26.85
C THR A 178 -8.94 8.32 -27.68
N GLY A 179 -8.12 7.33 -27.37
CA GLY A 179 -6.89 7.01 -28.11
C GLY A 179 -6.68 5.50 -28.16
N PRO A 180 -5.72 5.01 -28.99
CA PRO A 180 -5.45 3.58 -29.13
C PRO A 180 -5.01 2.87 -27.85
N TYR A 181 -4.73 3.61 -26.77
CA TYR A 181 -4.32 3.10 -25.46
C TYR A 181 -5.44 3.33 -24.43
N SER A 182 -6.47 2.48 -24.45
CA SER A 182 -7.51 2.48 -23.41
C SER A 182 -7.11 1.57 -22.25
N ALA A 183 -7.08 2.12 -21.03
CA ALA A 183 -6.75 1.37 -19.82
C ALA A 183 -7.92 0.54 -19.28
N SER A 184 -9.16 0.72 -19.80
CA SER A 184 -10.38 0.20 -19.17
C SER A 184 -10.39 -1.32 -19.03
N ALA A 185 -10.18 -2.06 -20.12
CA ALA A 185 -10.24 -3.54 -20.10
C ALA A 185 -9.10 -4.17 -19.28
N ALA A 186 -7.89 -3.61 -19.34
CA ALA A 186 -6.73 -4.13 -18.59
C ALA A 186 -6.86 -3.88 -17.09
N VAL A 187 -7.44 -2.74 -16.69
CA VAL A 187 -7.75 -2.43 -15.27
C VAL A 187 -8.87 -3.32 -14.77
N GLU A 188 -9.94 -3.52 -15.56
CA GLU A 188 -11.05 -4.41 -15.19
C GLU A 188 -10.59 -5.85 -15.05
N HIS A 189 -9.73 -6.34 -15.94
CA HIS A 189 -9.15 -7.68 -15.84
C HIS A 189 -8.30 -7.83 -14.56
N ALA A 190 -7.43 -6.86 -14.26
CA ALA A 190 -6.62 -6.88 -13.04
C ALA A 190 -7.47 -6.79 -11.75
N LEU A 191 -8.61 -6.10 -11.78
CA LEU A 191 -9.56 -6.02 -10.67
C LEU A 191 -10.44 -7.27 -10.53
N ALA A 192 -10.69 -8.00 -11.62
CA ALA A 192 -11.43 -9.27 -11.63
C ALA A 192 -10.63 -10.45 -11.05
N LEU A 193 -9.32 -10.27 -10.86
CA LEU A 193 -8.52 -11.23 -10.09
C LEU A 193 -9.10 -11.31 -8.68
N SER A 194 -9.72 -12.45 -8.35
CA SER A 194 -10.58 -12.76 -7.20
C SER A 194 -10.45 -11.87 -5.96
N PRO A 195 -11.56 -11.44 -5.33
CA PRO A 195 -11.53 -10.65 -4.10
C PRO A 195 -10.76 -11.37 -2.98
N LEU A 196 -10.21 -10.59 -2.04
CA LEU A 196 -9.59 -11.14 -0.83
C LEU A 196 -10.55 -12.15 -0.18
N PRO A 197 -10.07 -13.34 0.27
CA PRO A 197 -10.91 -14.27 1.00
C PRO A 197 -11.52 -13.55 2.20
N GLN A 198 -12.85 -13.61 2.33
CA GLN A 198 -13.56 -13.10 3.49
C GLN A 198 -13.03 -13.82 4.74
N PRO A 199 -12.86 -13.14 5.87
CA PRO A 199 -12.49 -13.80 7.10
C PRO A 199 -13.50 -14.90 7.39
N VAL A 200 -13.04 -16.15 7.50
CA VAL A 200 -13.87 -17.29 7.91
C VAL A 200 -14.48 -16.95 9.26
N SER A 201 -15.81 -16.83 9.29
CA SER A 201 -16.57 -16.78 10.53
C SER A 201 -16.25 -18.07 11.28
N GLY A 202 -15.50 -17.96 12.37
CA GLY A 202 -15.18 -19.09 13.23
C GLY A 202 -16.49 -19.60 13.82
N ASP A 203 -16.96 -20.74 13.32
CA ASP A 203 -18.02 -21.51 13.94
C ASP A 203 -17.53 -21.94 15.33
N GLY A 204 -18.08 -21.30 16.34
CA GLY A 204 -17.87 -21.63 17.74
C GLY A 204 -18.56 -22.95 18.11
N GLY A 205 -18.05 -24.07 17.58
CA GLY A 205 -18.39 -25.40 18.02
C GLY A 205 -17.75 -25.69 19.39
N GLY A 206 -18.38 -25.25 20.49
CA GLY A 206 -18.02 -25.71 21.83
C GLY A 206 -18.30 -27.20 21.99
N PRO A 207 -17.41 -27.97 22.64
CA PRO A 207 -17.71 -29.37 22.93
C PRO A 207 -18.81 -29.45 24.01
N SER A 208 -19.95 -29.99 23.60
CA SER A 208 -21.03 -30.44 24.48
C SER A 208 -20.48 -31.49 25.45
N GLY A 209 -20.54 -31.18 26.74
CA GLY A 209 -20.27 -32.13 27.80
C GLY A 209 -21.27 -33.30 27.77
N ALA A 210 -20.74 -34.50 27.80
CA ALA A 210 -21.50 -35.70 28.18
C ALA A 210 -20.95 -36.24 29.46
N SER A 211 -21.81 -36.16 30.50
CA SER A 211 -21.69 -36.90 31.75
C SER A 211 -21.78 -38.40 31.50
N ARG A 212 -20.86 -39.13 32.06
CA ARG A 212 -21.12 -40.35 32.89
C ARG A 212 -19.83 -40.77 33.55
#